data_1a23edcfe19dae8eadfb3a124b2a5965
#
_entry.id   1a23edcfe19dae8eadfb3a124b2a5965
#
_cell.length_a   1.000
_cell.length_b   1.000
_cell.length_c   1.000
_cell.angle_alpha   90.00
_cell.angle_beta   90.00
_cell.angle_gamma   90.00
#
_symmetry.space_group_name_H-M   'P 1'
#
loop_
_entity.id
_entity.type
_entity.pdbx_description
1 polymer ?
#
loop_
_entity_poly.entity_id
_entity_poly.type
_entity_poly.pdbx_seq_one_letter_code
_entity_poly.pdbx_strand_id
1 'polypeptide(L)'
;MNVKVFDTHVRTVDGGYLHLDVLIEGNDQALATRYSREWLASRGVEDADVSQSRCQFCHSEPAHPEVAAAIAQQGYFIIPLQGC
;
A
#
# COMPACT_ATOMS: atom_id res chain seq x y z
N MET A 1 -15.42 -10.23 6.05
CA MET A 1 -14.36 -9.28 6.46
C MET A 1 -14.42 -8.05 5.59
N ASN A 2 -14.37 -6.88 6.20
CA ASN A 2 -14.21 -5.61 5.47
C ASN A 2 -12.77 -5.17 5.57
N VAL A 3 -12.25 -4.59 4.50
CA VAL A 3 -10.90 -4.03 4.46
C VAL A 3 -10.97 -2.52 4.30
N LYS A 4 -9.93 -1.85 4.80
CA LYS A 4 -9.72 -0.42 4.63
C LYS A 4 -8.74 -0.23 3.49
N VAL A 5 -9.12 0.57 2.51
CA VAL A 5 -8.30 0.84 1.33
C VAL A 5 -7.61 2.19 1.52
N PHE A 6 -6.28 2.16 1.48
CA PHE A 6 -5.45 3.37 1.61
C PHE A 6 -4.83 3.67 0.25
N ASP A 7 -5.25 4.80 -0.33
CA ASP A 7 -4.73 5.30 -1.60
C ASP A 7 -3.33 5.87 -1.37
N THR A 8 -2.34 5.33 -2.07
CA THR A 8 -0.93 5.65 -1.82
C THR A 8 -0.26 6.14 -3.09
N HIS A 9 0.34 7.33 -3.01
CA HIS A 9 1.08 7.96 -4.09
C HIS A 9 2.52 8.16 -3.65
N VAL A 10 3.46 7.77 -4.50
CA VAL A 10 4.89 7.86 -4.20
C VAL A 10 5.60 8.51 -5.37
N ARG A 11 6.42 9.54 -5.07
CA ARG A 11 7.32 10.13 -6.06
C ARG A 11 8.74 9.73 -5.72
N THR A 12 9.48 9.30 -6.73
CA THR A 12 10.86 8.88 -6.56
C THR A 12 11.81 10.04 -6.86
N VAL A 13 13.04 9.94 -6.35
CA VAL A 13 14.06 11.01 -6.53
C VAL A 13 14.49 11.16 -7.97
N ASP A 14 14.28 10.14 -8.80
CA ASP A 14 14.61 10.18 -10.23
C ASP A 14 13.45 10.69 -11.09
N GLY A 15 12.37 11.17 -10.47
CA GLY A 15 11.22 11.75 -11.17
C GLY A 15 10.11 10.76 -11.50
N GLY A 16 10.19 9.54 -11.00
CA GLY A 16 9.14 8.53 -11.19
C GLY A 16 7.92 8.77 -10.31
N TYR A 17 6.82 8.14 -10.68
CA TYR A 17 5.56 8.21 -9.94
C TYR A 17 4.96 6.81 -9.82
N LEU A 18 4.60 6.44 -8.60
CA LEU A 18 4.01 5.14 -8.29
C LEU A 18 2.68 5.35 -7.58
N HIS A 19 1.66 4.60 -8.00
CA HIS A 19 0.34 4.64 -7.39
C HIS A 19 -0.08 3.22 -7.04
N LEU A 20 -0.47 3.01 -5.80
CA LEU A 20 -0.88 1.69 -5.30
C LEU A 20 -1.93 1.85 -4.21
N ASP A 21 -2.74 0.81 -4.03
CA ASP A 21 -3.67 0.72 -2.91
C ASP A 21 -3.13 -0.28 -1.90
N VAL A 22 -3.16 0.12 -0.62
CA VAL A 22 -2.84 -0.76 0.50
C VAL A 22 -4.13 -1.14 1.20
N LEU A 23 -4.40 -2.43 1.28
CA LEU A 23 -5.60 -2.97 1.91
C LEU A 23 -5.21 -3.63 3.23
N ILE A 24 -5.81 -3.17 4.32
CA ILE A 24 -5.61 -3.72 5.67
C ILE A 24 -6.95 -3.86 6.37
N GLU A 25 -6.98 -4.62 7.45
CA GLU A 25 -8.21 -4.85 8.20
C GLU A 25 -8.60 -3.64 9.04
N GLY A 26 -7.64 -3.05 9.77
CA GLY A 26 -7.88 -1.94 10.68
C GLY A 26 -7.67 -0.58 10.00
N ASN A 27 -8.25 0.46 10.60
CA ASN A 27 -8.08 1.83 10.11
C ASN A 27 -6.84 2.46 10.75
N ASP A 28 -5.66 2.01 10.32
CA ASP A 28 -4.37 2.44 10.86
C ASP A 28 -3.48 2.94 9.73
N GLN A 29 -3.45 4.25 9.55
CA GLN A 29 -2.69 4.90 8.49
C GLN A 29 -1.18 4.67 8.63
N ALA A 30 -0.65 4.69 9.84
CA ALA A 30 0.77 4.46 10.07
C ALA A 30 1.16 3.05 9.65
N LEU A 31 0.32 2.08 9.94
CA LEU A 31 0.55 0.69 9.55
C LEU A 31 0.48 0.52 8.03
N ALA A 32 -0.53 1.14 7.39
CA ALA A 32 -0.66 1.11 5.93
C ALA A 32 0.56 1.72 5.26
N THR A 33 1.06 2.84 5.78
CA THR A 33 2.27 3.49 5.29
C THR A 33 3.47 2.57 5.40
N ARG A 34 3.63 1.89 6.54
CA ARG A 34 4.74 0.96 6.76
C ARG A 34 4.68 -0.20 5.77
N TYR A 35 3.50 -0.78 5.55
CA TYR A 35 3.33 -1.86 4.59
C TYR A 35 3.63 -1.43 3.15
N SER A 36 3.24 -0.21 2.79
CA SER A 36 3.56 0.31 1.45
C SER A 36 5.07 0.40 1.25
N ARG A 37 5.81 0.87 2.26
CA ARG A 37 7.27 0.96 2.21
C ARG A 37 7.93 -0.40 2.12
N GLU A 38 7.47 -1.36 2.91
CA GLU A 38 8.01 -2.72 2.89
C GLU A 38 7.78 -3.37 1.52
N TRP A 39 6.59 -3.19 0.95
CA TRP A 39 6.29 -3.75 -0.36
C TRP A 39 7.14 -3.10 -1.45
N LEU A 40 7.28 -1.77 -1.42
CA LEU A 40 8.12 -1.06 -2.39
C LEU A 40 9.59 -1.48 -2.28
N ALA A 41 10.10 -1.64 -1.06
CA ALA A 41 11.46 -2.14 -0.84
C ALA A 41 11.67 -3.52 -1.45
N SER A 42 10.66 -4.39 -1.35
CA SER A 42 10.72 -5.72 -1.98
C SER A 42 10.76 -5.65 -3.50
N ARG A 43 10.36 -4.51 -4.09
CA ARG A 43 10.38 -4.25 -5.53
C ARG A 43 11.57 -3.37 -5.94
N GLY A 44 12.52 -3.15 -5.04
CA GLY A 44 13.73 -2.38 -5.33
C GLY A 44 13.60 -0.88 -5.12
N VAL A 45 12.50 -0.40 -4.53
CA VAL A 45 12.31 1.02 -4.21
C VAL A 45 12.50 1.19 -2.71
N GLU A 46 13.69 1.64 -2.32
CA GLU A 46 14.05 1.84 -0.92
C GLU A 46 13.63 3.24 -0.44
N ASP A 47 13.65 3.48 0.87
CA ASP A 47 13.30 4.79 1.44
C ASP A 47 14.15 5.92 0.85
N ALA A 48 15.42 5.66 0.58
CA ALA A 48 16.31 6.66 -0.02
C ALA A 48 15.92 7.06 -1.44
N ASP A 49 15.15 6.20 -2.13
CA ASP A 49 14.69 6.46 -3.50
C ASP A 49 13.40 7.28 -3.53
N VAL A 50 12.76 7.53 -2.38
CA VAL A 50 11.48 8.21 -2.28
C VAL A 50 11.68 9.68 -1.91
N SER A 51 11.20 10.59 -2.75
CA SER A 51 11.22 12.03 -2.47
C SER A 51 9.96 12.49 -1.74
N GLN A 52 8.81 11.91 -2.08
CA GLN A 52 7.53 12.21 -1.44
C GLN A 52 6.67 10.98 -1.40
N SER A 53 5.90 10.82 -0.33
CA SER A 53 4.88 9.77 -0.27
C SER A 53 3.65 10.28 0.47
N ARG A 54 2.48 9.80 0.04
CA ARG A 54 1.20 10.12 0.65
C ARG A 54 0.39 8.84 0.70
N CYS A 55 -0.09 8.49 1.89
CA CYS A 55 -0.93 7.33 2.11
C CYS A 55 -2.18 7.80 2.86
N GLN A 56 -3.33 7.74 2.20
CA GLN A 56 -4.58 8.27 2.76
C GLN A 56 -5.70 7.24 2.69
N PHE A 57 -6.50 7.20 3.75
CA PHE A 57 -7.71 6.39 3.76
C PHE A 57 -8.65 6.83 2.64
N CYS A 58 -9.09 5.89 1.83
CA CYS A 58 -10.01 6.13 0.73
C CYS A 58 -11.42 5.64 1.06
N HIS A 59 -11.57 4.35 1.33
CA HIS A 59 -12.87 3.76 1.62
C HIS A 59 -12.71 2.37 2.25
N SER A 60 -13.83 1.81 2.72
CA SER A 60 -13.91 0.42 3.17
C SER A 60 -14.68 -0.39 2.14
N GLU A 61 -14.31 -1.66 1.98
CA GLU A 61 -15.02 -2.56 1.10
C GLU A 61 -14.93 -4.01 1.61
N PRO A 62 -15.84 -4.91 1.18
CA PRO A 62 -15.72 -6.32 1.51
C PRO A 62 -14.45 -6.91 0.88
N ALA A 63 -13.76 -7.76 1.64
CA ALA A 63 -12.56 -8.41 1.14
C ALA A 63 -12.91 -9.58 0.23
N HIS A 64 -12.33 -9.62 -0.96
CA HIS A 64 -12.36 -10.82 -1.79
C HIS A 64 -11.57 -11.93 -1.11
N PRO A 65 -11.85 -13.23 -1.39
CA PRO A 65 -11.18 -14.33 -0.72
C PRO A 65 -9.65 -14.27 -0.77
N GLU A 66 -9.07 -13.87 -1.90
CA GLU A 66 -7.62 -13.75 -2.03
C GLU A 66 -7.04 -12.63 -1.15
N VAL A 67 -7.79 -11.54 -1.00
CA VAL A 67 -7.39 -10.42 -0.14
C VAL A 67 -7.46 -10.84 1.31
N ALA A 68 -8.55 -11.49 1.71
CA ALA A 68 -8.70 -11.99 3.08
C ALA A 68 -7.59 -12.98 3.45
N ALA A 69 -7.23 -13.88 2.52
CA ALA A 69 -6.15 -14.84 2.73
C ALA A 69 -4.79 -14.14 2.90
N ALA A 70 -4.51 -13.13 2.07
CA ALA A 70 -3.26 -12.36 2.17
C ALA A 70 -3.17 -11.61 3.50
N ILE A 71 -4.26 -10.99 3.93
CA ILE A 71 -4.31 -10.26 5.20
C ILE A 71 -4.10 -11.21 6.38
N ALA A 72 -4.73 -12.40 6.35
CA ALA A 72 -4.53 -13.41 7.39
C ALA A 72 -3.08 -13.88 7.46
N GLN A 73 -2.40 -13.93 6.32
CA GLN A 73 -1.05 -14.47 6.19
C GLN A 73 0.04 -13.44 6.48
N GLN A 74 -0.10 -12.21 5.97
CA GLN A 74 0.94 -11.20 6.07
C GLN A 74 0.48 -9.84 6.61
N GLY A 75 -0.82 -9.64 6.80
CA GLY A 75 -1.38 -8.43 7.37
C GLY A 75 -1.89 -7.40 6.35
N TYR A 76 -1.58 -7.55 5.07
CA TYR A 76 -1.96 -6.59 4.04
C TYR A 76 -2.06 -7.23 2.66
N PHE A 77 -2.68 -6.49 1.75
CA PHE A 77 -2.69 -6.81 0.33
C PHE A 77 -2.44 -5.52 -0.46
N ILE A 78 -1.61 -5.59 -1.49
CA ILE A 78 -1.27 -4.42 -2.33
C ILE A 78 -1.88 -4.59 -3.71
N ILE A 79 -2.54 -3.52 -4.21
CA ILE A 79 -2.99 -3.45 -5.59
C ILE A 79 -2.13 -2.40 -6.29
N PRO A 80 -1.18 -2.81 -7.14
CA PRO A 80 -0.39 -1.86 -7.92
C PRO A 80 -1.25 -1.27 -9.03
N LEU A 81 -1.23 0.06 -9.16
CA LEU A 81 -2.07 0.76 -10.13
C LEU A 81 -1.25 1.42 -11.22
N GLN A 82 -0.21 2.19 -10.89
CA GLN A 82 0.59 2.91 -11.87
C GLN A 82 2.07 2.88 -11.48
N GLY A 83 2.93 2.58 -12.44
CA GLY A 83 4.37 2.60 -12.26
C GLY A 83 4.95 1.44 -11.45
N CYS A 84 4.10 0.56 -10.96
CA CYS A 84 4.55 -0.56 -10.11
C CYS A 84 4.72 -1.85 -10.90
#